data_74f2d0a5e09a418318c535028e942bcf
#
_entry.id   74f2d0a5e09a418318c535028e942bcf
#
_cell.length_a   1.000
_cell.length_b   1.000
_cell.length_c   1.000
_cell.angle_alpha   90.00
_cell.angle_beta   90.00
_cell.angle_gamma   90.00
#
_symmetry.space_group_name_H-M   'P 1'
#
loop_
_entity.id
_entity.type
_entity.pdbx_description
1 polymer ?
#
loop_
_entity_poly.entity_id
_entity_poly.type
_entity_poly.pdbx_seq_one_letter_code
_entity_poly.pdbx_strand_id
1 'polypeptide(L)'
;MKRTGLVCRWKPVHLGHEALLVTLCERSSHVLIGLGSANRRNARNPFSAAESARMIELVLAPRFRNFELVLVPDLDDGPRWSALVHGLLGELDLFVTENAWVRELMTPLYTVRHPGTIVPPERHVPIDGTLVRRRMARGEDWRSLVPRAVAAYLEDAGLVERFQKEFGLETLARELVP
;
A
#
# COMPACT_ATOMS: atom_id res chain seq x y z
N MET A 1 -17.37 11.75 -1.30
CA MET A 1 -16.53 12.01 -0.10
C MET A 1 -15.67 13.23 -0.39
N LYS A 2 -15.44 14.13 0.58
CA LYS A 2 -14.58 15.30 0.33
C LYS A 2 -13.10 14.91 0.50
N ARG A 3 -12.68 14.57 1.72
CA ARG A 3 -11.30 14.16 2.03
C ARG A 3 -11.29 12.73 2.55
N THR A 4 -10.51 11.88 1.91
CA THR A 4 -10.36 10.48 2.30
C THR A 4 -8.90 10.16 2.53
N GLY A 5 -8.59 9.43 3.60
CA GLY A 5 -7.23 9.00 3.93
C GLY A 5 -7.10 7.50 4.06
N LEU A 6 -5.91 6.99 3.83
CA LEU A 6 -5.54 5.60 4.09
C LEU A 6 -4.04 5.49 4.32
N VAL A 7 -3.63 4.44 5.03
CA VAL A 7 -2.20 4.11 5.22
C VAL A 7 -1.99 2.64 4.89
N CYS A 8 -1.11 2.37 3.92
CA CYS A 8 -0.69 1.03 3.55
C CYS A 8 0.82 0.96 3.28
N ARG A 9 1.38 -0.25 3.19
CA ARG A 9 2.82 -0.41 2.93
C ARG A 9 3.21 -0.26 1.46
N TRP A 10 2.32 -0.58 0.51
CA TRP A 10 2.53 -0.45 -0.95
C TRP A 10 3.80 -1.18 -1.46
N LYS A 11 4.09 -2.38 -0.99
CA LYS A 11 5.38 -3.06 -1.21
C LYS A 11 5.24 -4.50 -1.75
N PRO A 12 4.99 -4.65 -3.08
CA PRO A 12 4.74 -3.61 -4.08
C PRO A 12 3.26 -3.21 -4.18
N VAL A 13 2.97 -2.18 -4.98
CA VAL A 13 1.61 -1.89 -5.43
C VAL A 13 1.13 -3.02 -6.33
N HIS A 14 -0.05 -3.57 -6.06
CA HIS A 14 -0.67 -4.67 -6.78
C HIS A 14 -2.08 -4.32 -7.25
N LEU A 15 -2.70 -5.19 -8.06
CA LEU A 15 -4.02 -4.90 -8.67
C LEU A 15 -5.11 -4.60 -7.63
N GLY A 16 -5.09 -5.23 -6.46
CA GLY A 16 -6.01 -4.88 -5.37
C GLY A 16 -5.81 -3.45 -4.85
N HIS A 17 -4.56 -3.00 -4.76
CA HIS A 17 -4.25 -1.60 -4.43
C HIS A 17 -4.70 -0.64 -5.53
N GLU A 18 -4.47 -0.97 -6.81
CA GLU A 18 -4.94 -0.17 -7.94
C GLU A 18 -6.45 0.02 -7.90
N ALA A 19 -7.21 -1.06 -7.73
CA ALA A 19 -8.68 -1.02 -7.65
C ALA A 19 -9.16 -0.08 -6.52
N LEU A 20 -8.53 -0.15 -5.34
CA LEU A 20 -8.85 0.72 -4.21
C LEU A 20 -8.49 2.18 -4.52
N LEU A 21 -7.25 2.45 -4.93
CA LEU A 21 -6.75 3.80 -5.17
C LEU A 21 -7.55 4.53 -6.25
N VAL A 22 -7.83 3.86 -7.37
CA VAL A 22 -8.65 4.39 -8.46
C VAL A 22 -10.06 4.71 -7.96
N THR A 23 -10.69 3.77 -7.23
CA THR A 23 -12.05 3.99 -6.68
C THR A 23 -12.09 5.17 -5.72
N LEU A 24 -11.07 5.34 -4.87
CA LEU A 24 -11.00 6.48 -3.95
C LEU A 24 -10.83 7.80 -4.69
N CYS A 25 -9.95 7.87 -5.69
CA CYS A 25 -9.76 9.08 -6.51
C CYS A 25 -11.01 9.44 -7.33
N GLU A 26 -11.76 8.44 -7.82
CA GLU A 26 -13.04 8.66 -8.52
C GLU A 26 -14.13 9.21 -7.60
N ARG A 27 -14.11 8.84 -6.29
CA ARG A 27 -15.21 9.14 -5.35
C ARG A 27 -14.92 10.25 -4.33
N SER A 28 -13.69 10.74 -4.27
CA SER A 28 -13.26 11.76 -3.30
C SER A 28 -12.78 13.01 -4.02
N SER A 29 -12.98 14.16 -3.41
CA SER A 29 -12.40 15.42 -3.91
C SER A 29 -10.89 15.46 -3.67
N HIS A 30 -10.41 14.81 -2.61
CA HIS A 30 -8.98 14.70 -2.29
C HIS A 30 -8.68 13.41 -1.53
N VAL A 31 -7.58 12.73 -1.88
CA VAL A 31 -7.15 11.47 -1.28
C VAL A 31 -5.75 11.63 -0.70
N LEU A 32 -5.61 11.38 0.61
CA LEU A 32 -4.33 11.36 1.32
C LEU A 32 -3.85 9.92 1.45
N ILE A 33 -2.75 9.59 0.78
CA ILE A 33 -2.21 8.23 0.68
C ILE A 33 -0.96 8.12 1.54
N GLY A 34 -1.09 7.55 2.73
CA GLY A 34 0.01 7.30 3.63
C GLY A 34 0.90 6.14 3.16
N LEU A 35 2.18 6.42 2.99
CA LEU A 35 3.22 5.44 2.70
C LEU A 35 3.69 4.84 4.03
N GLY A 36 3.04 3.79 4.48
CA GLY A 36 3.31 3.12 5.75
C GLY A 36 4.66 2.43 5.79
N SER A 37 5.20 2.26 6.99
CA SER A 37 6.54 1.70 7.23
C SER A 37 7.63 2.38 6.40
N ALA A 38 7.56 3.73 6.28
CA ALA A 38 8.48 4.51 5.45
C ALA A 38 9.94 4.41 5.93
N ASN A 39 10.16 4.12 7.21
CA ASN A 39 11.46 3.96 7.87
C ASN A 39 11.93 2.49 7.98
N ARG A 40 11.21 1.54 7.40
CA ARG A 40 11.56 0.10 7.51
C ARG A 40 12.11 -0.45 6.20
N ARG A 41 13.15 -1.31 6.34
CA ARG A 41 13.70 -2.11 5.24
C ARG A 41 13.95 -3.54 5.71
N ASN A 42 13.18 -4.50 5.18
CA ASN A 42 13.26 -5.94 5.49
C ASN A 42 12.41 -6.71 4.46
N ALA A 43 12.31 -8.04 4.58
CA ALA A 43 11.53 -8.87 3.64
C ALA A 43 10.04 -8.48 3.52
N ARG A 44 9.44 -7.86 4.56
CA ARG A 44 8.07 -7.33 4.50
C ARG A 44 8.02 -5.93 3.87
N ASN A 45 9.15 -5.22 3.87
CA ASN A 45 9.30 -3.85 3.40
C ASN A 45 10.53 -3.72 2.47
N PRO A 46 10.57 -4.47 1.33
CA PRO A 46 11.78 -4.57 0.51
C PRO A 46 12.00 -3.33 -0.38
N PHE A 47 10.96 -2.55 -0.59
CA PHE A 47 11.00 -1.34 -1.40
C PHE A 47 10.99 -0.09 -0.50
N SER A 48 11.73 0.94 -0.88
CA SER A 48 11.78 2.21 -0.16
C SER A 48 10.44 2.97 -0.27
N ALA A 49 10.28 4.02 0.54
CA ALA A 49 9.13 4.91 0.43
C ALA A 49 9.09 5.63 -0.93
N ALA A 50 10.26 6.05 -1.46
CA ALA A 50 10.34 6.68 -2.78
C ALA A 50 9.94 5.73 -3.91
N GLU A 51 10.36 4.46 -3.85
CA GLU A 51 9.96 3.44 -4.82
C GLU A 51 8.46 3.14 -4.73
N SER A 52 7.91 3.08 -3.51
CA SER A 52 6.46 2.91 -3.30
C SER A 52 5.67 4.12 -3.82
N ALA A 53 6.16 5.34 -3.58
CA ALA A 53 5.59 6.57 -4.13
C ALA A 53 5.54 6.52 -5.67
N ARG A 54 6.67 6.14 -6.29
CA ARG A 54 6.76 6.02 -7.74
C ARG A 54 5.76 5.01 -8.31
N MET A 55 5.58 3.86 -7.67
CA MET A 55 4.58 2.87 -8.08
C MET A 55 3.15 3.42 -8.02
N ILE A 56 2.80 4.19 -6.98
CA ILE A 56 1.48 4.82 -6.86
C ILE A 56 1.29 5.90 -7.94
N GLU A 57 2.29 6.73 -8.17
CA GLU A 57 2.26 7.76 -9.22
C GLU A 57 2.04 7.16 -10.60
N LEU A 58 2.72 6.05 -10.94
CA LEU A 58 2.53 5.34 -12.21
C LEU A 58 1.10 4.86 -12.42
N VAL A 59 0.40 4.51 -11.35
CA VAL A 59 -1.01 4.08 -11.38
C VAL A 59 -1.96 5.27 -11.48
N LEU A 60 -1.74 6.32 -10.69
CA LEU A 60 -2.72 7.39 -10.51
C LEU A 60 -2.48 8.61 -11.39
N ALA A 61 -1.22 9.06 -11.52
CA ALA A 61 -0.91 10.32 -12.18
C ALA A 61 -1.33 10.42 -13.67
N PRO A 62 -1.46 9.32 -14.45
CA PRO A 62 -2.02 9.40 -15.79
C PRO A 62 -3.49 9.86 -15.83
N ARG A 63 -4.26 9.65 -14.74
CA ARG A 63 -5.72 9.86 -14.68
C ARG A 63 -6.18 10.88 -13.66
N PHE A 64 -5.44 11.05 -12.55
CA PHE A 64 -5.88 11.82 -11.38
C PHE A 64 -4.85 12.86 -10.94
N ARG A 65 -5.34 13.93 -10.30
CA ARG A 65 -4.53 14.99 -9.68
C ARG A 65 -4.97 15.27 -8.25
N ASN A 66 -6.02 14.62 -7.78
CA ASN A 66 -6.66 14.82 -6.49
C ASN A 66 -6.13 13.87 -5.41
N PHE A 67 -4.84 13.59 -5.43
CA PHE A 67 -4.17 12.77 -4.40
C PHE A 67 -2.86 13.41 -3.94
N GLU A 68 -2.49 13.05 -2.71
CA GLU A 68 -1.23 13.45 -2.08
C GLU A 68 -0.61 12.25 -1.38
N LEU A 69 0.73 12.12 -1.46
CA LEU A 69 1.51 11.06 -0.84
C LEU A 69 2.15 11.58 0.44
N VAL A 70 1.95 10.87 1.55
CA VAL A 70 2.43 11.25 2.87
C VAL A 70 3.29 10.15 3.47
N LEU A 71 4.51 10.46 3.91
CA LEU A 71 5.39 9.48 4.56
C LEU A 71 4.91 9.19 5.99
N VAL A 72 4.69 7.92 6.28
CA VAL A 72 4.23 7.46 7.61
C VAL A 72 5.23 6.43 8.15
N PRO A 73 6.14 6.83 9.06
CA PRO A 73 7.05 5.90 9.71
C PRO A 73 6.33 5.03 10.75
N ASP A 74 6.88 3.84 11.00
CA ASP A 74 6.50 3.03 12.14
C ASP A 74 7.17 3.56 13.41
N LEU A 75 6.42 3.62 14.52
CA LEU A 75 6.91 4.06 15.83
C LEU A 75 6.99 2.93 16.86
N ASP A 76 6.51 1.72 16.54
CA ASP A 76 6.37 0.58 17.45
C ASP A 76 5.53 0.89 18.73
N ASP A 77 4.68 1.92 18.64
CA ASP A 77 3.79 2.41 19.70
C ASP A 77 2.48 2.86 19.03
N GLY A 78 1.41 2.11 19.24
CA GLY A 78 0.13 2.33 18.59
C GLY A 78 -0.48 3.71 18.84
N PRO A 79 -0.66 4.15 20.08
CA PRO A 79 -1.19 5.46 20.43
C PRO A 79 -0.36 6.62 19.84
N ARG A 80 0.96 6.56 19.92
CA ARG A 80 1.83 7.58 19.31
C ARG A 80 1.76 7.55 17.79
N TRP A 81 1.67 6.35 17.20
CA TRP A 81 1.52 6.21 15.76
C TRP A 81 0.19 6.78 15.26
N SER A 82 -0.92 6.51 15.94
CA SER A 82 -2.22 7.08 15.54
C SER A 82 -2.26 8.59 15.66
N ALA A 83 -1.66 9.17 16.70
CA ALA A 83 -1.51 10.62 16.84
C ALA A 83 -0.64 11.23 15.73
N LEU A 84 0.47 10.56 15.36
CA LEU A 84 1.29 10.98 14.23
C LEU A 84 0.50 10.95 12.93
N VAL A 85 -0.23 9.86 12.63
CA VAL A 85 -1.05 9.75 11.42
C VAL A 85 -2.10 10.84 11.36
N HIS A 86 -2.78 11.11 12.48
CA HIS A 86 -3.75 12.20 12.57
C HIS A 86 -3.10 13.56 12.29
N GLY A 87 -1.94 13.83 12.86
CA GLY A 87 -1.18 15.07 12.61
C GLY A 87 -0.75 15.23 11.15
N LEU A 88 -0.40 14.14 10.47
CA LEU A 88 0.03 14.14 9.08
C LEU A 88 -1.14 14.25 8.09
N LEU A 89 -2.24 13.54 8.32
CA LEU A 89 -3.39 13.50 7.40
C LEU A 89 -4.41 14.61 7.69
N GLY A 90 -4.42 15.16 8.93
CA GLY A 90 -5.38 16.15 9.37
C GLY A 90 -6.82 15.63 9.37
N GLU A 91 -7.80 16.54 9.25
CA GLU A 91 -9.21 16.18 9.24
C GLU A 91 -9.62 15.43 7.96
N LEU A 92 -10.32 14.31 8.16
CA LEU A 92 -10.82 13.44 7.09
C LEU A 92 -12.31 13.17 7.29
N ASP A 93 -13.07 13.10 6.19
CA ASP A 93 -14.44 12.56 6.20
C ASP A 93 -14.45 11.03 6.33
N LEU A 94 -13.37 10.38 5.86
CA LEU A 94 -13.25 8.92 5.85
C LEU A 94 -11.80 8.47 5.94
N PHE A 95 -11.52 7.51 6.81
CA PHE A 95 -10.29 6.74 6.82
C PHE A 95 -10.57 5.30 6.36
N VAL A 96 -9.71 4.76 5.49
CA VAL A 96 -9.91 3.43 4.90
C VAL A 96 -8.81 2.47 5.32
N THR A 97 -9.18 1.33 5.91
CA THR A 97 -8.24 0.27 6.27
C THR A 97 -8.93 -1.10 6.34
N GLU A 98 -8.23 -2.17 5.95
CA GLU A 98 -8.63 -3.56 6.19
C GLU A 98 -8.00 -4.13 7.47
N ASN A 99 -6.94 -3.49 7.97
CA ASN A 99 -6.21 -3.95 9.13
C ASN A 99 -6.98 -3.67 10.43
N ALA A 100 -7.34 -4.72 11.17
CA ALA A 100 -8.14 -4.61 12.39
C ALA A 100 -7.46 -3.75 13.47
N TRP A 101 -6.15 -3.92 13.66
CA TRP A 101 -5.38 -3.13 14.63
C TRP A 101 -5.34 -1.64 14.24
N VAL A 102 -5.11 -1.32 12.97
CA VAL A 102 -5.17 0.08 12.49
C VAL A 102 -6.58 0.65 12.67
N ARG A 103 -7.61 -0.16 12.39
CA ARG A 103 -9.01 0.26 12.59
C ARG A 103 -9.29 0.65 14.04
N GLU A 104 -8.85 -0.16 15.00
CA GLU A 104 -9.01 0.15 16.43
C GLU A 104 -8.35 1.47 16.81
N LEU A 105 -7.13 1.71 16.34
CA LEU A 105 -6.40 2.95 16.61
C LEU A 105 -7.01 4.18 15.96
N MET A 106 -7.61 4.05 14.78
CA MET A 106 -8.10 5.19 14.00
C MET A 106 -9.59 5.49 14.23
N THR A 107 -10.37 4.54 14.74
CA THR A 107 -11.82 4.73 15.02
C THR A 107 -12.11 5.88 16.00
N PRO A 108 -11.31 6.17 17.04
CA PRO A 108 -11.53 7.34 17.89
C PRO A 108 -11.31 8.69 17.19
N LEU A 109 -10.59 8.69 16.07
CA LEU A 109 -10.15 9.90 15.36
C LEU A 109 -10.97 10.16 14.08
N TYR A 110 -11.46 9.09 13.43
CA TYR A 110 -12.10 9.16 12.12
C TYR A 110 -13.28 8.20 11.96
N THR A 111 -14.15 8.49 11.02
CA THR A 111 -15.06 7.47 10.47
C THR A 111 -14.22 6.47 9.67
N VAL A 112 -14.18 5.20 10.10
CA VAL A 112 -13.35 4.16 9.46
C VAL A 112 -14.21 3.18 8.67
N ARG A 113 -13.80 2.85 7.44
CA ARG A 113 -14.44 1.84 6.60
C ARG A 113 -13.43 0.82 6.05
N HIS A 114 -13.94 -0.40 5.87
CA HIS A 114 -13.19 -1.47 5.20
C HIS A 114 -13.19 -1.26 3.68
N PRO A 115 -12.04 -1.47 2.95
CA PRO A 115 -11.97 -1.32 1.49
C PRO A 115 -13.06 -2.08 0.74
N GLY A 116 -13.39 -3.29 1.20
CA GLY A 116 -14.43 -4.14 0.61
C GLY A 116 -15.83 -3.54 0.60
N THR A 117 -16.09 -2.48 1.39
CA THR A 117 -17.37 -1.74 1.35
C THR A 117 -17.35 -0.55 0.40
N ILE A 118 -16.19 -0.25 -0.19
CA ILE A 118 -15.95 0.93 -1.02
C ILE A 118 -15.67 0.53 -2.46
N VAL A 119 -14.79 -0.45 -2.66
CA VAL A 119 -14.47 -0.99 -3.98
C VAL A 119 -15.66 -1.79 -4.50
N PRO A 120 -16.16 -1.50 -5.71
CA PRO A 120 -17.25 -2.26 -6.30
C PRO A 120 -16.87 -3.74 -6.44
N PRO A 121 -17.81 -4.69 -6.22
CA PRO A 121 -17.52 -6.12 -6.26
C PRO A 121 -16.82 -6.59 -7.55
N GLU A 122 -17.19 -6.02 -8.70
CA GLU A 122 -16.62 -6.32 -10.01
C GLU A 122 -15.16 -5.87 -10.17
N ARG A 123 -14.67 -4.99 -9.30
CA ARG A 123 -13.27 -4.52 -9.25
C ARG A 123 -12.47 -5.19 -8.14
N HIS A 124 -13.09 -6.07 -7.36
CA HIS A 124 -12.39 -6.78 -6.29
C HIS A 124 -11.36 -7.75 -6.85
N VAL A 125 -10.11 -7.58 -6.46
CA VAL A 125 -9.00 -8.47 -6.82
C VAL A 125 -8.40 -9.02 -5.54
N PRO A 126 -8.54 -10.35 -5.27
CA PRO A 126 -8.08 -10.98 -4.03
C PRO A 126 -6.56 -11.24 -4.07
N ILE A 127 -5.77 -10.18 -4.10
CA ILE A 127 -4.30 -10.22 -4.12
C ILE A 127 -3.78 -9.41 -2.95
N ASP A 128 -2.78 -9.94 -2.27
CA ASP A 128 -2.00 -9.23 -1.27
C ASP A 128 -0.52 -9.12 -1.64
N GLY A 129 0.17 -8.19 -0.99
CA GLY A 129 1.59 -7.97 -1.25
C GLY A 129 2.48 -9.16 -0.86
N THR A 130 2.01 -10.07 0.00
CA THR A 130 2.73 -11.29 0.39
C THR A 130 2.78 -12.26 -0.78
N LEU A 131 1.64 -12.50 -1.45
CA LEU A 131 1.57 -13.35 -2.64
C LEU A 131 2.51 -12.82 -3.73
N VAL A 132 2.51 -11.52 -3.99
CA VAL A 132 3.39 -10.92 -5.02
C VAL A 132 4.87 -11.15 -4.68
N ARG A 133 5.28 -10.87 -3.44
CA ARG A 133 6.68 -11.08 -3.01
C ARG A 133 7.10 -12.54 -3.03
N ARG A 134 6.20 -13.47 -2.69
CA ARG A 134 6.46 -14.91 -2.79
C ARG A 134 6.74 -15.35 -4.22
N ARG A 135 5.90 -14.94 -5.17
CA ARG A 135 6.12 -15.24 -6.59
C ARG A 135 7.40 -14.61 -7.12
N MET A 136 7.68 -13.36 -6.74
CA MET A 136 8.96 -12.73 -7.07
C MET A 136 10.16 -13.54 -6.54
N ALA A 137 10.11 -13.97 -5.27
CA ALA A 137 11.18 -14.73 -4.63
C ALA A 137 11.44 -16.10 -5.32
N ARG A 138 10.38 -16.73 -5.85
CA ARG A 138 10.44 -18.02 -6.56
C ARG A 138 10.76 -17.88 -8.05
N GLY A 139 10.82 -16.67 -8.60
CA GLY A 139 10.91 -16.45 -10.04
C GLY A 139 9.67 -16.86 -10.84
N GLU A 140 8.53 -16.98 -10.15
CA GLU A 140 7.21 -17.27 -10.76
C GLU A 140 6.60 -16.03 -11.39
N ASP A 141 5.46 -16.20 -12.12
CA ASP A 141 4.73 -15.06 -12.67
C ASP A 141 4.08 -14.22 -11.57
N TRP A 142 4.74 -13.11 -11.25
CA TRP A 142 4.24 -12.04 -10.37
C TRP A 142 3.69 -10.85 -11.15
N ARG A 143 4.02 -10.75 -12.46
CA ARG A 143 3.66 -9.62 -13.32
C ARG A 143 2.15 -9.51 -13.48
N SER A 144 1.47 -10.63 -13.59
CA SER A 144 0.01 -10.71 -13.68
C SER A 144 -0.73 -10.22 -12.41
N LEU A 145 0.00 -10.02 -11.30
CA LEU A 145 -0.57 -9.58 -10.02
C LEU A 145 -0.44 -8.08 -9.77
N VAL A 146 0.31 -7.37 -10.61
CA VAL A 146 0.58 -5.93 -10.44
C VAL A 146 0.16 -5.15 -11.69
N PRO A 147 -0.10 -3.84 -11.58
CA PRO A 147 -0.35 -3.00 -12.75
C PRO A 147 0.82 -3.05 -13.74
N ARG A 148 0.53 -3.06 -15.05
CA ARG A 148 1.57 -3.18 -16.09
C ARG A 148 2.69 -2.14 -15.95
N ALA A 149 2.35 -0.90 -15.65
CA ALA A 149 3.35 0.16 -15.46
C ALA A 149 4.23 -0.08 -14.22
N VAL A 150 3.68 -0.70 -13.18
CA VAL A 150 4.44 -1.10 -11.98
C VAL A 150 5.37 -2.25 -12.30
N ALA A 151 4.91 -3.26 -13.08
CA ALA A 151 5.75 -4.37 -13.50
C ALA A 151 6.97 -3.88 -14.29
N ALA A 152 6.74 -3.04 -15.30
CA ALA A 152 7.81 -2.44 -16.10
C ALA A 152 8.81 -1.66 -15.22
N TYR A 153 8.32 -0.82 -14.31
CA TYR A 153 9.18 -0.07 -13.40
C TYR A 153 10.04 -0.96 -12.50
N LEU A 154 9.45 -2.01 -11.94
CA LEU A 154 10.17 -2.96 -11.06
C LEU A 154 11.30 -3.68 -11.79
N GLU A 155 11.10 -4.01 -13.08
CA GLU A 155 12.11 -4.64 -13.93
C GLU A 155 13.17 -3.63 -14.39
N ASP A 156 12.77 -2.53 -15.01
CA ASP A 156 13.67 -1.53 -15.58
C ASP A 156 14.62 -0.92 -14.53
N ALA A 157 14.16 -0.79 -13.29
CA ALA A 157 14.94 -0.28 -12.17
C ALA A 157 15.73 -1.39 -11.41
N GLY A 158 15.72 -2.64 -11.87
CA GLY A 158 16.42 -3.77 -11.25
C GLY A 158 15.93 -4.10 -9.83
N LEU A 159 14.67 -3.73 -9.51
CA LEU A 159 14.15 -3.87 -8.14
C LEU A 159 13.78 -5.32 -7.81
N VAL A 160 13.45 -6.11 -8.81
CA VAL A 160 13.14 -7.54 -8.63
C VAL A 160 14.41 -8.32 -8.29
N GLU A 161 15.48 -8.13 -9.04
CA GLU A 161 16.78 -8.77 -8.81
C GLU A 161 17.34 -8.38 -7.44
N ARG A 162 17.25 -7.08 -7.10
CA ARG A 162 17.65 -6.59 -5.78
C ARG A 162 16.83 -7.24 -4.66
N PHE A 163 15.51 -7.34 -4.81
CA PHE A 163 14.64 -8.01 -3.84
C PHE A 163 15.01 -9.48 -3.68
N GLN A 164 15.20 -10.22 -4.78
CA GLN A 164 15.57 -11.63 -4.74
C GLN A 164 16.91 -11.83 -4.02
N LYS A 165 17.91 -11.00 -4.32
CA LYS A 165 19.24 -11.06 -3.70
C LYS A 165 19.21 -10.73 -2.20
N GLU A 166 18.48 -9.69 -1.80
CA GLU A 166 18.51 -9.20 -0.41
C GLU A 166 17.53 -9.94 0.50
N PHE A 167 16.34 -10.29 -0.01
CA PHE A 167 15.22 -10.76 0.80
C PHE A 167 14.52 -12.02 0.27
N GLY A 168 14.96 -12.57 -0.85
CA GLY A 168 14.30 -13.72 -1.48
C GLY A 168 14.25 -14.93 -0.54
N LEU A 169 15.39 -15.35 0.00
CA LEU A 169 15.48 -16.49 0.91
C LEU A 169 14.69 -16.26 2.20
N GLU A 170 14.77 -15.07 2.81
CA GLU A 170 13.98 -14.75 4.01
C GLU A 170 12.48 -14.79 3.73
N THR A 171 12.05 -14.31 2.55
CA THR A 171 10.64 -14.35 2.14
C THR A 171 10.15 -15.79 2.04
N LEU A 172 10.93 -16.70 1.46
CA LEU A 172 10.57 -18.11 1.34
C LEU A 172 10.63 -18.83 2.68
N ALA A 173 11.62 -18.54 3.52
CA ALA A 173 11.74 -19.17 4.86
C ALA A 173 10.54 -18.86 5.75
N ARG A 174 9.93 -17.68 5.64
CA ARG A 174 8.71 -17.31 6.39
C ARG A 174 7.47 -18.10 6.01
N GLU A 175 7.48 -18.81 4.89
CA GLU A 175 6.38 -19.71 4.50
C GLU A 175 6.42 -21.05 5.26
N LEU A 176 7.59 -21.44 5.75
CA LEU A 176 7.82 -22.73 6.41
C LEU A 176 7.50 -22.67 7.92
N VAL A 177 7.25 -21.47 8.46
CA VAL A 177 6.88 -21.29 9.85
C VAL A 177 5.37 -21.04 9.92
N PRO A 178 4.60 -21.97 10.52
CA PRO A 178 3.14 -21.87 10.62
C PRO A 178 2.70 -20.69 11.50
#